data_6ce300c0474f968fed2dc49985ef9d0d
#
_entry.id   6ce300c0474f968fed2dc49985ef9d0d
#
_cell.length_a   1.000
_cell.length_b   1.000
_cell.length_c   1.000
_cell.angle_alpha   90.00
_cell.angle_beta   90.00
_cell.angle_gamma   90.00
#
_symmetry.space_group_name_H-M   'P 1'
#
loop_
_entity.id
_entity.type
_entity.pdbx_description
1 polymer ?
#
loop_
_entity_poly.entity_id
_entity_poly.type
_entity_poly.pdbx_seq_one_letter_code
_entity_poly.pdbx_strand_id
1 'polypeptide(L)'
;DTVSLRYFNVYGDRMTNQGAYKNVISVFNEQHQNKELLNIVNDGKQRRDFIHVNDIVNANIICGGNKENFNGDIFNVGTGKAYTVNEIADMFGGEKKYGEERIEPKDSIAENAKIRLDLDWEPHGNLEEWIGENKK
;
A
#
# COMPACT_ATOMS: atom_id res chain seq x y z
N ASP A 1 7.33 -24.46 -13.12
CA ASP A 1 7.02 -23.09 -13.56
C ASP A 1 6.90 -22.17 -12.35
N THR A 2 7.35 -20.92 -12.48
CA THR A 2 7.36 -19.94 -11.39
C THR A 2 6.93 -18.56 -11.88
N VAL A 3 6.37 -17.76 -10.97
CA VAL A 3 6.04 -16.35 -11.16
C VAL A 3 6.42 -15.57 -9.92
N SER A 4 6.90 -14.34 -10.08
CA SER A 4 7.20 -13.44 -8.98
C SER A 4 6.19 -12.30 -8.93
N LEU A 5 5.53 -12.12 -7.79
CA LEU A 5 4.63 -11.00 -7.55
C LEU A 5 5.31 -9.98 -6.64
N ARG A 6 5.53 -8.76 -7.14
CA ARG A 6 6.10 -7.65 -6.37
C ARG A 6 4.97 -6.81 -5.80
N TYR A 7 4.66 -7.01 -4.53
CA TYR A 7 3.63 -6.23 -3.84
C TYR A 7 4.14 -4.85 -3.47
N PHE A 8 3.30 -3.85 -3.70
CA PHE A 8 3.53 -2.50 -3.20
C PHE A 8 3.05 -2.40 -1.74
N ASN A 9 2.76 -1.22 -1.21
CA ASN A 9 2.45 -1.08 0.21
C ASN A 9 1.07 -1.67 0.54
N VAL A 10 1.06 -2.89 1.04
CA VAL A 10 -0.18 -3.62 1.34
C VAL A 10 -0.82 -3.09 2.60
N TYR A 11 -2.12 -2.80 2.54
CA TYR A 11 -2.94 -2.46 3.69
C TYR A 11 -4.17 -3.39 3.79
N GLY A 12 -4.81 -3.40 4.94
CA GLY A 12 -6.01 -4.20 5.19
C GLY A 12 -6.03 -4.74 6.62
N ASP A 13 -7.01 -5.59 6.89
CA ASP A 13 -7.20 -6.22 8.20
C ASP A 13 -5.95 -7.03 8.59
N ARG A 14 -5.63 -7.03 9.86
CA ARG A 14 -4.47 -7.71 10.45
C ARG A 14 -3.11 -7.21 9.98
N MET A 15 -3.02 -6.00 9.37
CA MET A 15 -1.71 -5.41 9.12
C MET A 15 -0.98 -5.18 10.45
N THR A 16 0.35 -5.44 10.43
CA THR A 16 1.15 -5.30 11.64
C THR A 16 1.43 -3.84 11.98
N ASN A 17 1.36 -3.51 13.27
CA ASN A 17 1.84 -2.24 13.83
C ASN A 17 3.22 -2.39 14.49
N GLN A 18 3.88 -3.54 14.37
CA GLN A 18 5.15 -3.85 14.99
C GLN A 18 6.21 -4.25 13.96
N GLY A 19 7.48 -4.04 14.33
CA GLY A 19 8.63 -4.47 13.54
C GLY A 19 9.00 -3.54 12.39
N ALA A 20 9.90 -4.00 11.54
CA ALA A 20 10.50 -3.23 10.45
C ALA A 20 9.55 -3.01 9.25
N TYR A 21 8.47 -3.75 9.16
CA TYR A 21 7.53 -3.72 8.03
C TYR A 21 6.25 -2.95 8.31
N LYS A 22 6.19 -2.17 9.40
CA LYS A 22 5.04 -1.34 9.64
C LYS A 22 4.99 -0.19 8.62
N ASN A 23 3.85 -0.05 7.94
CA ASN A 23 3.64 1.02 6.99
C ASN A 23 3.02 2.26 7.66
N VAL A 24 2.99 3.37 6.93
CA VAL A 24 2.49 4.64 7.45
C VAL A 24 1.01 4.56 7.89
N ILE A 25 0.19 3.74 7.22
CA ILE A 25 -1.23 3.57 7.57
C ILE A 25 -1.36 2.94 8.96
N SER A 26 -0.57 1.89 9.28
CA SER A 26 -0.60 1.27 10.60
C SER A 26 -0.10 2.20 11.69
N VAL A 27 0.92 3.02 11.39
CA VAL A 27 1.45 4.02 12.33
C VAL A 27 0.40 5.10 12.63
N PHE A 28 -0.19 5.67 11.59
CA PHE A 28 -1.20 6.73 11.76
C PHE A 28 -2.48 6.21 12.42
N ASN A 29 -2.88 4.98 12.14
CA ASN A 29 -4.02 4.38 12.82
C ASN A 29 -3.77 4.24 14.33
N GLU A 30 -2.60 3.75 14.73
CA GLU A 30 -2.19 3.65 16.14
C GLU A 30 -2.14 5.03 16.81
N GLN A 31 -1.50 6.02 16.17
CA GLN A 31 -1.41 7.39 16.69
C GLN A 31 -2.80 8.06 16.81
N HIS A 32 -3.65 7.86 15.81
CA HIS A 32 -5.02 8.40 15.83
C HIS A 32 -5.84 7.80 16.99
N GLN A 33 -5.78 6.48 17.19
CA GLN A 33 -6.48 5.80 18.31
C GLN A 33 -5.99 6.30 19.67
N ASN A 34 -4.69 6.56 19.80
CA ASN A 34 -4.07 7.06 21.01
C ASN A 34 -4.24 8.57 21.20
N LYS A 35 -4.88 9.28 20.27
CA LYS A 35 -5.00 10.75 20.24
C LYS A 35 -3.65 11.46 20.26
N GLU A 36 -2.66 10.86 19.62
CA GLU A 36 -1.32 11.40 19.44
C GLU A 36 -1.22 12.20 18.14
N LEU A 37 -0.16 13.03 18.05
CA LEU A 37 0.15 13.73 16.80
C LEU A 37 0.58 12.74 15.72
N LEU A 38 0.13 12.94 14.48
CA LEU A 38 0.55 12.15 13.34
C LEU A 38 1.99 12.51 12.94
N ASN A 39 2.93 11.62 13.21
CA ASN A 39 4.34 11.86 12.96
C ASN A 39 4.69 11.64 11.48
N ILE A 40 4.96 12.72 10.77
CA ILE A 40 5.32 12.74 9.36
C ILE A 40 6.83 12.80 9.22
N VAL A 41 7.41 11.85 8.50
CA VAL A 41 8.83 11.84 8.15
C VAL A 41 9.07 12.80 6.97
N ASN A 42 10.18 13.51 6.97
CA ASN A 42 10.50 14.53 5.98
C ASN A 42 9.41 15.63 5.89
N ASP A 43 9.12 16.09 4.67
CA ASP A 43 8.06 17.08 4.39
C ASP A 43 6.70 16.43 4.06
N GLY A 44 6.61 15.11 4.13
CA GLY A 44 5.40 14.35 3.84
C GLY A 44 4.97 14.32 2.37
N LYS A 45 5.81 14.77 1.43
CA LYS A 45 5.51 14.79 0.00
C LYS A 45 5.93 13.52 -0.74
N GLN A 46 6.64 12.61 -0.08
CA GLN A 46 6.96 11.31 -0.64
C GLN A 46 5.68 10.53 -0.92
N ARG A 47 5.61 9.89 -2.10
CA ARG A 47 4.42 9.19 -2.58
C ARG A 47 4.59 7.67 -2.53
N ARG A 48 3.52 6.99 -2.13
CA ARG A 48 3.47 5.53 -2.07
C ARG A 48 2.18 5.02 -2.70
N ASP A 49 2.30 3.95 -3.44
CA ASP A 49 1.17 3.16 -3.93
C ASP A 49 0.73 2.19 -2.84
N PHE A 50 -0.54 2.27 -2.44
CA PHE A 50 -1.13 1.41 -1.42
C PHE A 50 -2.15 0.50 -2.07
N ILE A 51 -2.03 -0.80 -1.80
CA ILE A 51 -2.90 -1.83 -2.35
C ILE A 51 -3.58 -2.63 -1.25
N HIS A 52 -4.88 -2.90 -1.42
CA HIS A 52 -5.63 -3.69 -0.44
C HIS A 52 -5.22 -5.16 -0.47
N VAL A 53 -5.18 -5.78 0.70
CA VAL A 53 -4.78 -7.20 0.84
C VAL A 53 -5.63 -8.15 0.01
N ASN A 54 -6.92 -7.87 -0.18
CA ASN A 54 -7.79 -8.70 -1.02
C ASN A 54 -7.39 -8.67 -2.50
N ASP A 55 -6.88 -7.55 -3.00
CA ASP A 55 -6.37 -7.45 -4.38
C ASP A 55 -5.09 -8.29 -4.54
N ILE A 56 -4.26 -8.33 -3.50
CA ILE A 56 -3.09 -9.21 -3.46
C ILE A 56 -3.52 -10.68 -3.48
N VAL A 57 -4.51 -11.05 -2.65
CA VAL A 57 -5.06 -12.41 -2.63
C VAL A 57 -5.60 -12.80 -4.00
N ASN A 58 -6.36 -11.90 -4.65
CA ASN A 58 -6.90 -12.13 -5.98
C ASN A 58 -5.78 -12.34 -7.03
N ALA A 59 -4.73 -11.52 -7.01
CA ALA A 59 -3.59 -11.68 -7.90
C ALA A 59 -2.91 -13.06 -7.72
N ASN A 60 -2.75 -13.52 -6.47
CA ASN A 60 -2.21 -14.85 -6.19
C ASN A 60 -3.11 -15.99 -6.70
N ILE A 61 -4.43 -15.86 -6.52
CA ILE A 61 -5.39 -16.87 -7.01
C ILE A 61 -5.36 -16.96 -8.53
N ILE A 62 -5.35 -15.82 -9.23
CA ILE A 62 -5.28 -15.77 -10.69
C ILE A 62 -3.98 -16.42 -11.18
N CYS A 63 -2.84 -16.07 -10.60
CA CYS A 63 -1.55 -16.67 -10.96
C CYS A 63 -1.52 -18.18 -10.66
N GLY A 64 -2.01 -18.62 -9.49
CA GLY A 64 -2.02 -20.03 -9.12
C GLY A 64 -3.01 -20.88 -9.93
N GLY A 65 -4.05 -20.28 -10.48
CA GLY A 65 -5.05 -20.93 -11.34
C GLY A 65 -4.75 -20.87 -12.84
N ASN A 66 -3.72 -20.10 -13.24
CA ASN A 66 -3.37 -19.97 -14.65
C ASN A 66 -2.83 -21.32 -15.20
N LYS A 67 -3.27 -21.67 -16.40
CA LYS A 67 -2.84 -22.89 -17.10
C LYS A 67 -1.65 -22.67 -18.03
N GLU A 68 -1.32 -21.43 -18.32
CA GLU A 68 -0.17 -21.06 -19.13
C GLU A 68 1.09 -20.94 -18.26
N ASN A 69 2.23 -21.31 -18.81
CA ASN A 69 3.49 -21.22 -18.08
C ASN A 69 3.98 -19.78 -18.02
N PHE A 70 4.37 -19.34 -16.84
CA PHE A 70 4.93 -18.01 -16.61
C PHE A 70 6.42 -17.91 -16.94
N ASN A 71 7.12 -19.01 -16.94
CA ASN A 71 8.57 -19.08 -17.27
C ASN A 71 9.43 -18.09 -16.48
N GLY A 72 9.08 -17.85 -15.21
CA GLY A 72 9.81 -16.91 -14.35
C GLY A 72 9.38 -15.45 -14.49
N ASP A 73 8.23 -15.17 -15.06
CA ASP A 73 7.68 -13.81 -15.20
C ASP A 73 7.59 -13.08 -13.86
N ILE A 74 7.61 -11.75 -13.96
CA ILE A 74 7.50 -10.86 -12.81
C ILE A 74 6.37 -9.87 -13.06
N PHE A 75 5.47 -9.74 -12.07
CA PHE A 75 4.37 -8.77 -12.09
C PHE A 75 4.45 -7.81 -10.91
N ASN A 76 4.31 -6.52 -11.18
CA ASN A 76 4.08 -5.53 -10.13
C ASN A 76 2.60 -5.54 -9.74
N VAL A 77 2.32 -5.74 -8.45
CA VAL A 77 0.98 -5.78 -7.91
C VAL A 77 0.76 -4.57 -7.02
N GLY A 78 0.20 -3.54 -7.60
CA GLY A 78 -0.14 -2.26 -7.00
C GLY A 78 -1.25 -1.59 -7.79
N THR A 79 -1.76 -0.47 -7.30
CA THR A 79 -2.90 0.21 -7.90
C THR A 79 -2.54 1.08 -9.12
N GLY A 80 -1.27 1.49 -9.22
CA GLY A 80 -0.82 2.52 -10.16
C GLY A 80 -1.18 3.95 -9.73
N LYS A 81 -1.86 4.11 -8.58
CA LYS A 81 -2.17 5.40 -7.95
C LYS A 81 -1.36 5.55 -6.67
N ALA A 82 -0.74 6.69 -6.47
CA ALA A 82 0.03 6.95 -5.28
C ALA A 82 -0.53 8.15 -4.51
N TYR A 83 -0.37 8.08 -3.18
CA TYR A 83 -0.72 9.12 -2.24
C TYR A 83 0.54 9.64 -1.56
N THR A 84 0.58 10.94 -1.27
CA THR A 84 1.57 11.51 -0.38
C THR A 84 1.30 11.10 1.07
N VAL A 85 2.32 11.10 1.91
CA VAL A 85 2.15 10.87 3.35
C VAL A 85 1.24 11.93 3.98
N ASN A 86 1.28 13.17 3.47
CA ASN A 86 0.38 14.24 3.90
C ASN A 86 -1.09 13.93 3.60
N GLU A 87 -1.40 13.43 2.38
CA GLU A 87 -2.78 13.02 2.03
C GLU A 87 -3.27 11.88 2.91
N ILE A 88 -2.43 10.90 3.21
CA ILE A 88 -2.78 9.83 4.15
C ILE A 88 -3.07 10.40 5.55
N ALA A 89 -2.25 11.32 6.05
CA ALA A 89 -2.49 11.96 7.34
C ALA A 89 -3.82 12.74 7.36
N ASP A 90 -4.16 13.41 6.25
CA ASP A 90 -5.43 14.15 6.12
C ASP A 90 -6.65 13.21 6.16
N MET A 91 -6.54 11.99 5.60
CA MET A 91 -7.62 10.98 5.68
C MET A 91 -7.87 10.52 7.11
N PHE A 92 -6.83 10.39 7.93
CA PHE A 92 -7.00 10.08 9.36
C PHE A 92 -7.60 11.25 10.12
N GLY A 93 -7.21 12.47 9.78
CA GLY A 93 -7.57 13.68 10.52
C GLY A 93 -6.79 13.75 11.84
N GLY A 94 -6.33 14.89 12.21
CA GLY A 94 -5.53 15.10 13.41
C GLY A 94 -4.42 16.10 13.17
N GLU A 95 -3.77 16.52 14.25
CA GLU A 95 -2.63 17.41 14.18
C GLU A 95 -1.38 16.67 13.69
N LYS A 96 -0.63 17.30 12.80
CA LYS A 96 0.58 16.75 12.19
C LYS A 96 1.82 17.27 12.91
N LYS A 97 2.79 16.37 13.09
CA LYS A 97 4.13 16.73 13.55
C LYS A 97 5.16 16.25 12.53
N TYR A 98 5.92 17.18 11.97
CA TYR A 98 7.00 16.86 11.06
C TYR A 98 8.26 16.50 11.85
N GLY A 99 8.81 15.31 11.55
CA GLY A 99 9.96 14.76 12.25
C GLY A 99 11.27 14.90 11.47
N GLU A 100 12.22 14.05 11.83
CA GLU A 100 13.56 14.07 11.25
C GLU A 100 13.55 13.68 9.76
N GLU A 101 14.49 14.26 9.02
CA GLU A 101 14.73 13.87 7.63
C GLU A 101 15.33 12.47 7.56
N ARG A 102 14.82 11.67 6.62
CA ARG A 102 15.33 10.33 6.30
C ARG A 102 15.57 10.22 4.80
N ILE A 103 16.60 9.48 4.44
CA ILE A 103 16.84 9.13 3.04
C ILE A 103 15.87 8.02 2.65
N GLU A 104 14.89 8.36 1.83
CA GLU A 104 13.92 7.42 1.29
C GLU A 104 13.50 7.81 -0.14
N PRO A 105 13.03 6.86 -0.96
CA PRO A 105 12.55 7.18 -2.29
C PRO A 105 11.41 8.22 -2.26
N LYS A 106 11.47 9.21 -3.15
CA LYS A 106 10.38 10.19 -3.30
C LYS A 106 9.10 9.54 -3.76
N ASP A 107 9.21 8.62 -4.72
CA ASP A 107 8.08 7.95 -5.35
C ASP A 107 8.27 6.44 -5.37
N SER A 108 7.21 5.72 -5.02
CA SER A 108 7.10 4.29 -5.21
C SER A 108 5.69 3.99 -5.72
N ILE A 109 5.56 3.84 -7.05
CA ILE A 109 4.29 3.68 -7.76
C ILE A 109 4.43 2.45 -8.65
N ALA A 110 3.41 1.57 -8.63
CA ALA A 110 3.40 0.39 -9.47
C ALA A 110 3.18 0.75 -10.93
N GLU A 111 4.07 0.30 -11.77
CA GLU A 111 3.73 0.09 -13.19
C GLU A 111 3.05 -1.29 -13.28
N ASN A 112 1.73 -1.33 -13.43
CA ASN A 112 0.91 -2.52 -13.35
C ASN A 112 0.26 -2.94 -14.68
N ALA A 113 0.64 -2.32 -15.81
CA ALA A 113 0.04 -2.62 -17.11
C ALA A 113 0.22 -4.09 -17.49
N LYS A 114 1.38 -4.69 -17.20
CA LYS A 114 1.66 -6.08 -17.52
C LYS A 114 0.66 -7.05 -16.87
N ILE A 115 0.42 -6.95 -15.57
CA ILE A 115 -0.51 -7.86 -14.87
C ILE A 115 -1.95 -7.65 -15.34
N ARG A 116 -2.34 -6.41 -15.65
CA ARG A 116 -3.68 -6.09 -16.16
C ARG A 116 -3.91 -6.67 -17.56
N LEU A 117 -2.93 -6.57 -18.44
CA LEU A 117 -3.04 -7.04 -19.83
C LEU A 117 -2.91 -8.56 -19.94
N ASP A 118 -1.96 -9.15 -19.21
CA ASP A 118 -1.65 -10.58 -19.34
C ASP A 118 -2.62 -11.46 -18.53
N LEU A 119 -3.15 -10.95 -17.41
CA LEU A 119 -3.95 -11.72 -16.47
C LEU A 119 -5.36 -11.18 -16.24
N ASP A 120 -5.76 -10.13 -16.92
CA ASP A 120 -7.06 -9.44 -16.72
C ASP A 120 -7.34 -9.12 -15.24
N TRP A 121 -6.26 -8.77 -14.52
CA TRP A 121 -6.33 -8.43 -13.11
C TRP A 121 -6.47 -6.92 -12.91
N GLU A 122 -7.36 -6.52 -12.01
CA GLU A 122 -7.50 -5.11 -11.62
C GLU A 122 -7.62 -4.96 -10.09
N PRO A 123 -7.06 -3.88 -9.52
CA PRO A 123 -7.28 -3.57 -8.11
C PRO A 123 -8.67 -2.96 -7.90
N HIS A 124 -9.34 -3.35 -6.81
CA HIS A 124 -10.67 -2.88 -6.44
C HIS A 124 -10.69 -2.14 -5.10
N GLY A 125 -9.65 -2.27 -4.28
CA GLY A 125 -9.58 -1.64 -2.97
C GLY A 125 -9.59 -0.11 -3.04
N ASN A 126 -10.40 0.51 -2.19
CA ASN A 126 -10.48 1.97 -2.02
C ASN A 126 -9.86 2.36 -0.68
N LEU A 127 -8.69 3.00 -0.72
CA LEU A 127 -7.95 3.36 0.49
C LEU A 127 -8.68 4.39 1.36
N GLU A 128 -9.29 5.39 0.73
CA GLU A 128 -9.98 6.46 1.45
C GLU A 128 -11.20 5.91 2.22
N GLU A 129 -11.98 5.04 1.57
CA GLU A 129 -13.10 4.35 2.17
C GLU A 129 -12.66 3.44 3.31
N TRP A 130 -11.64 2.62 3.08
CA TRP A 130 -11.11 1.71 4.11
C TRP A 130 -10.59 2.46 5.35
N ILE A 131 -9.85 3.57 5.17
CA ILE A 131 -9.39 4.40 6.29
C ILE A 131 -10.61 5.00 7.02
N GLY A 132 -11.60 5.51 6.29
CA GLY A 132 -12.82 6.08 6.86
C GLY A 132 -13.59 5.10 7.76
N GLU A 133 -13.62 3.82 7.40
CA GLU A 133 -14.30 2.76 8.15
C GLU A 133 -13.47 2.21 9.32
N ASN A 134 -12.16 2.24 9.23
CA ASN A 134 -11.24 1.55 10.15
C ASN A 134 -10.47 2.47 11.11
N LYS A 135 -10.44 3.79 10.86
CA LYS A 135 -9.93 4.75 11.86
C LYS A 135 -10.92 4.88 13.01
N LYS A 136 -10.62 4.29 14.11
CA LYS A 136 -11.50 4.33 15.30
C LYS A 136 -10.76 4.92 16.49
#